data_177d3c6393745df139b38902dbfc2248
#
_entry.id   177d3c6393745df139b38902dbfc2248
#
_cell.length_a   1.000
_cell.length_b   1.000
_cell.length_c   1.000
_cell.angle_alpha   90.00
_cell.angle_beta   90.00
_cell.angle_gamma   90.00
#
_symmetry.space_group_name_H-M   'P 1'
#
loop_
_entity.id
_entity.type
_entity.pdbx_description
1 polymer ?
#
loop_
_entity_poly.entity_id
_entity_poly.type
_entity_poly.pdbx_seq_one_letter_code
_entity_poly.pdbx_strand_id
1 'polypeptide(L)'
;KFLKSKYTLAVTSGTAALRIALATLNLKKNDEVIAPAFTFVATIEAIIESGAQPIIAEIDKTLNISYEEFKSKITRNTKALIVVHMLGVPTDLYKIRNLCKKKNIKLIEDTAWGCGATYRNQKLGTYGDIGAFSFDFAKTITTGEGGMLCFKSKKLYQKAAAWHDHGHENNPKVPRWEDTRSSSGFNF
;
A
#
# COMPACT_ATOMS: atom_id res chain seq x y z
N LYS A 1 8.76 15.91 -4.82
CA LYS A 1 10.04 16.39 -4.26
C LYS A 1 10.21 16.03 -2.78
N PHE A 2 9.18 16.22 -1.93
CA PHE A 2 9.26 16.00 -0.48
C PHE A 2 9.59 14.54 -0.11
N LEU A 3 8.92 13.56 -0.70
CA LEU A 3 9.13 12.12 -0.44
C LEU A 3 10.29 11.54 -1.24
N LYS A 4 10.88 12.28 -2.18
CA LYS A 4 11.90 11.78 -3.13
C LYS A 4 11.46 10.52 -3.88
N SER A 5 10.15 10.28 -4.01
CA SER A 5 9.60 9.20 -4.82
C SER A 5 9.49 9.63 -6.27
N LYS A 6 9.87 8.72 -7.18
CA LYS A 6 9.82 8.97 -8.64
C LYS A 6 8.43 8.71 -9.21
N TYR A 7 7.69 7.78 -8.64
CA TYR A 7 6.39 7.33 -9.13
C TYR A 7 5.35 7.56 -8.05
N THR A 8 4.43 8.50 -8.29
CA THR A 8 3.36 8.87 -7.38
C THR A 8 2.04 8.97 -8.12
N LEU A 9 0.95 8.62 -7.45
CA LEU A 9 -0.41 8.68 -7.97
C LEU A 9 -1.30 9.33 -6.92
N ALA A 10 -1.99 10.41 -7.26
CA ALA A 10 -3.01 11.01 -6.42
C ALA A 10 -4.32 10.25 -6.57
N VAL A 11 -5.06 10.10 -5.47
CA VAL A 11 -6.33 9.37 -5.39
C VAL A 11 -7.29 10.06 -4.43
N THR A 12 -8.55 9.65 -4.41
CA THR A 12 -9.62 10.31 -3.65
C THR A 12 -9.55 10.10 -2.14
N SER A 13 -8.88 9.05 -1.65
CA SER A 13 -8.78 8.76 -0.21
C SER A 13 -7.63 7.79 0.12
N GLY A 14 -7.29 7.64 1.40
CA GLY A 14 -6.37 6.60 1.87
C GLY A 14 -6.91 5.19 1.62
N THR A 15 -8.22 4.98 1.73
CA THR A 15 -8.90 3.72 1.40
C THR A 15 -8.70 3.38 -0.09
N ALA A 16 -8.92 4.34 -0.98
CA ALA A 16 -8.65 4.18 -2.41
C ALA A 16 -7.18 3.83 -2.67
N ALA A 17 -6.25 4.45 -1.94
CA ALA A 17 -4.83 4.13 -2.05
C ALA A 17 -4.54 2.66 -1.68
N LEU A 18 -5.08 2.13 -0.59
CA LEU A 18 -4.89 0.73 -0.19
C LEU A 18 -5.52 -0.24 -1.21
N ARG A 19 -6.72 0.04 -1.70
CA ARG A 19 -7.40 -0.77 -2.74
C ARG A 19 -6.58 -0.84 -4.02
N ILE A 20 -6.09 0.29 -4.51
CA ILE A 20 -5.23 0.36 -5.70
C ILE A 20 -3.90 -0.38 -5.45
N ALA A 21 -3.27 -0.21 -4.29
CA ALA A 21 -2.04 -0.90 -3.95
C ALA A 21 -2.19 -2.42 -4.08
N LEU A 22 -3.24 -2.97 -3.50
CA LEU A 22 -3.52 -4.41 -3.54
C LEU A 22 -3.92 -4.89 -4.94
N ALA A 23 -4.72 -4.13 -5.67
CA ALA A 23 -5.12 -4.45 -7.04
C ALA A 23 -3.91 -4.62 -7.99
N THR A 24 -2.82 -3.83 -7.78
CA THR A 24 -1.58 -3.95 -8.58
C THR A 24 -0.89 -5.30 -8.43
N LEU A 25 -1.18 -6.04 -7.35
CA LEU A 25 -0.54 -7.32 -7.05
C LEU A 25 -1.23 -8.50 -7.73
N ASN A 26 -2.44 -8.32 -8.31
CA ASN A 26 -3.23 -9.35 -8.97
C ASN A 26 -3.45 -10.59 -8.06
N LEU A 27 -3.86 -10.34 -6.82
CA LEU A 27 -4.07 -11.36 -5.80
C LEU A 27 -5.23 -12.30 -6.18
N LYS A 28 -5.15 -13.53 -5.70
CA LYS A 28 -6.14 -14.59 -5.94
C LYS A 28 -6.79 -15.00 -4.61
N LYS A 29 -7.90 -15.71 -4.68
CA LYS A 29 -8.71 -16.16 -3.52
C LYS A 29 -7.92 -16.87 -2.41
N ASN A 30 -6.85 -17.58 -2.75
CA ASN A 30 -6.03 -18.30 -1.78
C ASN A 30 -4.74 -17.57 -1.39
N ASP A 31 -4.51 -16.40 -1.97
CA ASP A 31 -3.37 -15.56 -1.59
C ASP A 31 -3.66 -14.89 -0.26
N GLU A 32 -2.64 -14.77 0.57
CA GLU A 32 -2.72 -14.20 1.90
C GLU A 32 -2.02 -12.83 1.94
N VAL A 33 -2.66 -11.90 2.64
CA VAL A 33 -2.08 -10.60 2.98
C VAL A 33 -2.07 -10.47 4.50
N ILE A 34 -0.88 -10.35 5.07
CA ILE A 34 -0.72 -10.15 6.51
C ILE A 34 -0.93 -8.67 6.83
N ALA A 35 -1.66 -8.39 7.92
CA ALA A 35 -1.91 -7.04 8.42
C ALA A 35 -1.91 -7.04 9.96
N PRO A 36 -1.63 -5.89 10.63
CA PRO A 36 -1.64 -5.81 12.09
C PRO A 36 -3.06 -5.91 12.64
N ALA A 37 -3.19 -6.45 13.86
CA ALA A 37 -4.45 -6.52 14.61
C ALA A 37 -5.00 -5.13 14.97
N PHE A 38 -4.14 -4.13 15.12
CA PHE A 38 -4.53 -2.76 15.39
C PHE A 38 -4.32 -1.89 14.15
N THR A 39 -5.41 -1.62 13.46
CA THR A 39 -5.45 -0.82 12.24
C THR A 39 -6.84 -0.21 12.04
N PHE A 40 -6.96 0.71 11.11
CA PHE A 40 -8.26 1.18 10.65
C PHE A 40 -8.92 0.11 9.76
N VAL A 41 -10.23 0.02 9.81
CA VAL A 41 -11.02 -1.02 9.10
C VAL A 41 -10.72 -1.08 7.60
N ALA A 42 -10.43 0.05 6.97
CA ALA A 42 -10.09 0.13 5.54
C ALA A 42 -8.92 -0.78 5.12
N THR A 43 -7.97 -1.06 6.01
CA THR A 43 -6.86 -1.98 5.72
C THR A 43 -7.38 -3.39 5.46
N ILE A 44 -8.29 -3.87 6.30
CA ILE A 44 -8.86 -5.23 6.19
C ILE A 44 -9.87 -5.30 5.04
N GLU A 45 -10.72 -4.29 4.90
CA GLU A 45 -11.68 -4.19 3.78
C GLU A 45 -10.96 -4.23 2.43
N ALA A 46 -9.90 -3.47 2.25
CA ALA A 46 -9.12 -3.47 1.02
C ALA A 46 -8.52 -4.85 0.70
N ILE A 47 -8.08 -5.61 1.72
CA ILE A 47 -7.59 -6.99 1.53
C ILE A 47 -8.72 -7.89 1.04
N ILE A 48 -9.88 -7.86 1.70
CA ILE A 48 -11.04 -8.68 1.33
C ILE A 48 -11.51 -8.34 -0.09
N GLU A 49 -11.64 -7.06 -0.42
CA GLU A 49 -12.04 -6.61 -1.76
C GLU A 49 -11.04 -6.99 -2.87
N SER A 50 -9.75 -7.16 -2.54
CA SER A 50 -8.75 -7.65 -3.49
C SER A 50 -8.92 -9.14 -3.83
N GLY A 51 -9.82 -9.84 -3.15
CA GLY A 51 -10.05 -11.28 -3.26
C GLY A 51 -9.07 -12.14 -2.47
N ALA A 52 -8.14 -11.54 -1.72
CA ALA A 52 -7.18 -12.24 -0.87
C ALA A 52 -7.75 -12.50 0.55
N GLN A 53 -7.06 -13.35 1.30
CA GLN A 53 -7.39 -13.65 2.70
C GLN A 53 -6.59 -12.75 3.63
N PRO A 54 -7.23 -11.96 4.53
CA PRO A 54 -6.51 -11.23 5.56
C PRO A 54 -6.00 -12.20 6.64
N ILE A 55 -4.71 -12.13 6.94
CA ILE A 55 -4.07 -12.84 8.04
C ILE A 55 -3.67 -11.82 9.09
N ILE A 56 -4.29 -11.91 10.24
CA ILE A 56 -4.07 -10.94 11.32
C ILE A 56 -2.86 -11.36 12.15
N ALA A 57 -1.91 -10.44 12.34
CA ALA A 57 -0.76 -10.60 13.19
C ALA A 57 -0.84 -9.64 14.38
N GLU A 58 -0.44 -10.12 15.55
CA GLU A 58 -0.45 -9.32 16.77
C GLU A 58 0.51 -8.12 16.68
N ILE A 59 0.22 -7.12 17.48
CA ILE A 59 1.03 -5.92 17.63
C ILE A 59 2.02 -6.04 18.79
N ASP A 60 3.03 -5.20 18.77
CA ASP A 60 3.93 -5.00 19.91
C ASP A 60 3.56 -3.75 20.74
N LYS A 61 4.38 -3.43 21.71
CA LYS A 61 4.19 -2.25 22.60
C LYS A 61 4.17 -0.89 21.88
N THR A 62 4.59 -0.85 20.61
CA THR A 62 4.54 0.36 19.76
C THR A 62 3.22 0.50 19.02
N LEU A 63 2.27 -0.40 19.24
CA LEU A 63 0.99 -0.54 18.51
C LEU A 63 1.18 -0.86 17.02
N ASN A 64 2.38 -1.20 16.62
CA ASN A 64 2.69 -1.65 15.26
C ASN A 64 2.80 -3.16 15.21
N ILE A 65 2.77 -3.74 14.00
CA ILE A 65 2.88 -5.19 13.83
C ILE A 65 4.15 -5.74 14.48
N SER A 66 4.01 -6.79 15.28
CA SER A 66 5.14 -7.53 15.84
C SER A 66 5.92 -8.26 14.75
N TYR A 67 7.24 -8.09 14.73
CA TYR A 67 8.09 -8.80 13.78
C TYR A 67 8.02 -10.31 13.94
N GLU A 68 7.99 -10.82 15.18
CA GLU A 68 7.93 -12.27 15.44
C GLU A 68 6.57 -12.85 15.01
N GLU A 69 5.47 -12.12 15.26
CA GLU A 69 4.15 -12.50 14.78
C GLU A 69 4.09 -12.51 13.25
N PHE A 70 4.55 -11.43 12.60
CA PHE A 70 4.64 -11.43 11.13
C PHE A 70 5.40 -12.66 10.62
N LYS A 71 6.57 -12.94 11.18
CA LYS A 71 7.43 -14.06 10.78
C LYS A 71 6.73 -15.42 10.97
N SER A 72 6.00 -15.61 12.08
CA SER A 72 5.29 -16.86 12.40
C SER A 72 4.10 -17.12 11.48
N LYS A 73 3.44 -16.04 10.99
CA LYS A 73 2.25 -16.11 10.12
C LYS A 73 2.57 -16.33 8.64
N ILE A 74 3.86 -16.28 8.24
CA ILE A 74 4.24 -16.46 6.83
C ILE A 74 3.97 -17.90 6.38
N THR A 75 3.19 -18.06 5.31
CA THR A 75 2.97 -19.33 4.62
C THR A 75 3.45 -19.25 3.16
N ARG A 76 3.32 -20.33 2.40
CA ARG A 76 3.56 -20.33 0.96
C ARG A 76 2.59 -19.46 0.16
N ASN A 77 1.43 -19.16 0.73
CA ASN A 77 0.38 -18.34 0.12
C ASN A 77 0.55 -16.85 0.42
N THR A 78 1.42 -16.47 1.35
CA THR A 78 1.64 -15.08 1.71
C THR A 78 2.26 -14.31 0.55
N LYS A 79 1.55 -13.30 0.02
CA LYS A 79 1.98 -12.47 -1.12
C LYS A 79 2.34 -11.05 -0.72
N ALA A 80 1.68 -10.53 0.30
CA ALA A 80 1.94 -9.16 0.76
C ALA A 80 1.86 -9.04 2.28
N LEU A 81 2.50 -8.01 2.78
CA LEU A 81 2.37 -7.50 4.13
C LEU A 81 1.97 -6.03 4.04
N ILE A 82 0.94 -5.65 4.80
CA ILE A 82 0.65 -4.25 5.07
C ILE A 82 1.18 -3.93 6.48
N VAL A 83 2.12 -3.01 6.57
CA VAL A 83 2.51 -2.39 7.85
C VAL A 83 1.75 -1.09 7.99
N VAL A 84 1.30 -0.80 9.20
CA VAL A 84 0.64 0.47 9.52
C VAL A 84 1.56 1.24 10.46
N HIS A 85 1.89 2.47 10.12
CA HIS A 85 2.66 3.35 10.99
C HIS A 85 1.71 4.06 11.97
N MET A 86 1.29 3.31 12.99
CA MET A 86 0.23 3.72 13.89
C MET A 86 0.61 5.01 14.64
N LEU A 87 -0.28 6.00 14.59
CA LEU A 87 -0.10 7.33 15.18
C LEU A 87 1.21 8.03 14.75
N GLY A 88 1.75 7.67 13.58
CA GLY A 88 3.00 8.19 13.08
C GLY A 88 4.26 7.53 13.63
N VAL A 89 4.12 6.52 14.51
CA VAL A 89 5.24 5.75 15.03
C VAL A 89 5.73 4.77 13.97
N PRO A 90 7.02 4.81 13.59
CA PRO A 90 7.53 3.89 12.58
C PRO A 90 7.52 2.44 13.05
N THR A 91 7.04 1.53 12.22
CA THR A 91 7.30 0.09 12.36
C THR A 91 8.80 -0.19 12.17
N ASP A 92 9.35 -1.26 12.77
CA ASP A 92 10.77 -1.67 12.50
C ASP A 92 10.95 -2.20 11.07
N LEU A 93 10.98 -1.26 10.14
CA LEU A 93 11.02 -1.54 8.71
C LEU A 93 12.27 -2.28 8.26
N TYR A 94 13.38 -2.17 8.99
CA TYR A 94 14.64 -2.81 8.56
C TYR A 94 14.52 -4.33 8.56
N LYS A 95 14.11 -4.92 9.68
CA LYS A 95 13.94 -6.36 9.80
C LYS A 95 12.82 -6.87 8.89
N ILE A 96 11.69 -6.20 8.91
CA ILE A 96 10.50 -6.55 8.11
C ILE A 96 10.82 -6.56 6.62
N ARG A 97 11.42 -5.48 6.09
CA ARG A 97 11.78 -5.37 4.68
C ARG A 97 12.74 -6.47 4.22
N ASN A 98 13.74 -6.80 5.07
CA ASN A 98 14.70 -7.85 4.73
C ASN A 98 14.02 -9.22 4.66
N LEU A 99 13.10 -9.50 5.57
CA LEU A 99 12.33 -10.75 5.55
C LEU A 99 11.38 -10.80 4.34
N CYS A 100 10.66 -9.70 4.04
CA CYS A 100 9.82 -9.60 2.86
C CYS A 100 10.59 -9.88 1.56
N LYS A 101 11.79 -9.28 1.41
CA LYS A 101 12.67 -9.54 0.26
C LYS A 101 13.08 -11.02 0.17
N LYS A 102 13.54 -11.61 1.29
CA LYS A 102 13.96 -13.02 1.36
C LYS A 102 12.83 -13.99 0.98
N LYS A 103 11.58 -13.64 1.32
CA LYS A 103 10.39 -14.46 1.09
C LYS A 103 9.60 -14.08 -0.15
N ASN A 104 10.06 -13.07 -0.92
CA ASN A 104 9.35 -12.50 -2.08
C ASN A 104 7.93 -12.00 -1.75
N ILE A 105 7.76 -11.43 -0.56
CA ILE A 105 6.52 -10.82 -0.07
C ILE A 105 6.56 -9.33 -0.40
N LYS A 106 5.48 -8.77 -0.94
CA LYS A 106 5.36 -7.35 -1.22
C LYS A 106 5.08 -6.57 0.05
N LEU A 107 5.86 -5.53 0.31
CA LEU A 107 5.68 -4.65 1.46
C LEU A 107 4.90 -3.40 1.06
N ILE A 108 3.72 -3.24 1.65
CA ILE A 108 2.88 -2.04 1.56
C ILE A 108 3.00 -1.30 2.89
N GLU A 109 3.28 0.00 2.83
CA GLU A 109 3.28 0.88 3.99
C GLU A 109 1.99 1.69 4.00
N ASP A 110 1.12 1.46 4.98
CA ASP A 110 0.02 2.35 5.31
C ASP A 110 0.58 3.50 6.16
N THR A 111 0.67 4.66 5.54
CA THR A 111 1.25 5.87 6.11
C THR A 111 0.18 6.93 6.37
N ALA A 112 -1.08 6.49 6.55
CA ALA A 112 -2.22 7.40 6.77
C ALA A 112 -2.03 8.34 7.98
N TRP A 113 -1.29 7.92 9.00
CA TRP A 113 -0.91 8.72 10.17
C TRP A 113 0.56 9.16 10.16
N GLY A 114 1.37 8.65 9.24
CA GLY A 114 2.82 8.83 9.24
C GLY A 114 3.34 9.78 8.15
N CYS A 115 2.46 10.60 7.52
CA CYS A 115 2.89 11.50 6.46
C CYS A 115 3.94 12.50 6.96
N GLY A 116 5.12 12.47 6.36
CA GLY A 116 6.24 13.34 6.74
C GLY A 116 7.20 12.74 7.77
N ALA A 117 6.79 11.73 8.54
CA ALA A 117 7.67 11.04 9.48
C ALA A 117 8.81 10.29 8.75
N THR A 118 9.83 9.91 9.51
CA THR A 118 11.03 9.25 8.99
C THR A 118 11.42 8.05 9.84
N TYR A 119 11.99 7.05 9.18
CA TYR A 119 12.70 5.96 9.83
C TYR A 119 14.11 5.90 9.24
N ARG A 120 15.16 5.95 10.09
CA ARG A 120 16.56 5.96 9.64
C ARG A 120 16.83 6.93 8.50
N ASN A 121 16.40 8.20 8.66
CA ASN A 121 16.56 9.30 7.68
C ASN A 121 15.85 9.10 6.32
N GLN A 122 15.01 8.09 6.15
CA GLN A 122 14.18 7.92 4.98
C GLN A 122 12.72 8.17 5.33
N LYS A 123 11.96 8.81 4.45
CA LYS A 123 10.54 9.10 4.65
C LYS A 123 9.72 7.81 4.68
N LEU A 124 8.78 7.71 5.64
CA LEU A 124 7.79 6.64 5.66
C LEU A 124 6.97 6.63 4.37
N GLY A 125 6.49 5.45 3.96
CA GLY A 125 5.82 5.24 2.67
C GLY A 125 6.78 5.10 1.48
N THR A 126 8.12 5.08 1.73
CA THR A 126 9.13 4.91 0.68
C THR A 126 10.09 3.75 0.91
N TYR A 127 9.93 3.01 2.01
CA TYR A 127 10.72 1.80 2.32
C TYR A 127 10.18 0.57 1.61
N GLY A 128 8.86 0.39 1.59
CA GLY A 128 8.16 -0.72 0.97
C GLY A 128 8.20 -0.69 -0.55
N ASP A 129 7.50 -1.61 -1.17
CA ASP A 129 7.26 -1.62 -2.63
C ASP A 129 6.25 -0.53 -3.00
N ILE A 130 5.27 -0.28 -2.10
CA ILE A 130 4.19 0.68 -2.25
C ILE A 130 3.99 1.39 -0.90
N GLY A 131 3.82 2.71 -0.92
CA GLY A 131 3.36 3.52 0.21
C GLY A 131 2.00 4.11 -0.08
N ALA A 132 1.06 3.98 0.86
CA ALA A 132 -0.28 4.55 0.81
C ALA A 132 -0.42 5.68 1.83
N PHE A 133 -1.01 6.80 1.43
CA PHE A 133 -1.17 8.01 2.24
C PHE A 133 -2.63 8.44 2.25
N SER A 134 -3.04 9.05 3.34
CA SER A 134 -4.34 9.69 3.49
C SER A 134 -4.18 11.18 3.76
N PHE A 135 -5.05 11.98 3.15
CA PHE A 135 -5.16 13.42 3.37
C PHE A 135 -6.59 13.80 3.81
N ASP A 136 -7.27 12.85 4.44
CA ASP A 136 -8.56 13.05 5.10
C ASP A 136 -8.49 14.20 6.11
N PHE A 137 -9.66 14.81 6.44
CA PHE A 137 -9.73 15.97 7.31
C PHE A 137 -9.12 15.76 8.71
N ALA A 138 -9.10 14.52 9.22
CA ALA A 138 -8.55 14.17 10.53
C ALA A 138 -7.05 13.83 10.49
N LYS A 139 -6.37 13.95 9.34
CA LYS A 139 -4.95 13.61 9.22
C LYS A 139 -4.03 14.80 9.52
N THR A 140 -2.75 14.51 9.79
CA THR A 140 -1.72 15.51 10.07
C THR A 140 -1.57 16.55 8.94
N ILE A 141 -1.74 16.09 7.69
CA ILE A 141 -1.82 16.93 6.50
C ILE A 141 -3.12 16.59 5.81
N THR A 142 -3.95 17.60 5.55
CA THR A 142 -5.27 17.39 4.97
C THR A 142 -5.50 18.23 3.72
N THR A 143 -6.31 17.68 2.81
CA THR A 143 -6.91 18.37 1.66
C THR A 143 -8.44 18.34 1.74
N GLY A 144 -9.00 18.10 2.95
CA GLY A 144 -10.40 17.78 3.18
C GLY A 144 -10.62 16.28 2.97
N GLU A 145 -10.55 15.84 1.74
CA GLU A 145 -10.46 14.44 1.30
C GLU A 145 -9.27 14.28 0.36
N GLY A 146 -8.69 13.10 0.31
CA GLY A 146 -7.60 12.78 -0.61
C GLY A 146 -6.72 11.64 -0.13
N GLY A 147 -5.93 11.15 -1.07
CA GLY A 147 -4.90 10.14 -0.81
C GLY A 147 -3.81 10.18 -1.87
N MET A 148 -2.79 9.40 -1.65
CA MET A 148 -1.67 9.27 -2.58
C MET A 148 -1.01 7.91 -2.44
N LEU A 149 -0.46 7.42 -3.56
CA LEU A 149 0.44 6.27 -3.56
C LEU A 149 1.84 6.69 -4.01
N CYS A 150 2.83 6.01 -3.43
CA CYS A 150 4.21 6.04 -3.90
C CYS A 150 4.66 4.63 -4.28
N PHE A 151 5.41 4.49 -5.37
CA PHE A 151 5.87 3.20 -5.87
C PHE A 151 7.39 3.20 -6.08
N LYS A 152 8.04 2.08 -5.77
CA LYS A 152 9.44 1.85 -6.15
C LYS A 152 9.59 1.43 -7.61
N SER A 153 8.61 0.72 -8.13
CA SER A 153 8.66 0.11 -9.46
C SER A 153 7.76 0.85 -10.44
N LYS A 154 8.32 1.22 -11.62
CA LYS A 154 7.55 1.75 -12.74
C LYS A 154 6.40 0.82 -13.14
N LYS A 155 6.65 -0.49 -13.12
CA LYS A 155 5.64 -1.51 -13.45
C LYS A 155 4.45 -1.49 -12.49
N LEU A 156 4.68 -1.35 -11.17
CA LEU A 156 3.59 -1.23 -10.20
C LEU A 156 2.83 0.08 -10.39
N TYR A 157 3.53 1.18 -10.61
CA TYR A 157 2.92 2.48 -10.91
C TYR A 157 2.02 2.42 -12.15
N GLN A 158 2.48 1.82 -13.25
CA GLN A 158 1.68 1.70 -14.48
C GLN A 158 0.41 0.87 -14.25
N LYS A 159 0.51 -0.24 -13.52
CA LYS A 159 -0.68 -1.03 -13.14
C LYS A 159 -1.66 -0.22 -12.28
N ALA A 160 -1.13 0.54 -11.32
CA ALA A 160 -1.94 1.39 -10.46
C ALA A 160 -2.64 2.49 -11.24
N ALA A 161 -1.92 3.17 -12.14
CA ALA A 161 -2.48 4.21 -12.99
C ALA A 161 -3.59 3.67 -13.91
N ALA A 162 -3.39 2.49 -14.50
CA ALA A 162 -4.42 1.83 -15.30
C ALA A 162 -5.65 1.48 -14.45
N TRP A 163 -5.47 0.83 -13.31
CA TRP A 163 -6.58 0.43 -12.45
C TRP A 163 -7.34 1.63 -11.86
N HIS A 164 -6.64 2.71 -11.54
CA HIS A 164 -7.19 3.97 -11.10
C HIS A 164 -8.09 4.65 -12.16
N ASP A 165 -7.86 4.37 -13.43
CA ASP A 165 -8.53 5.02 -14.55
C ASP A 165 -9.19 4.00 -15.50
N HIS A 166 -10.15 3.23 -14.97
CA HIS A 166 -10.95 2.27 -15.74
C HIS A 166 -10.14 1.27 -16.60
N GLY A 167 -8.89 1.02 -16.24
CA GLY A 167 -7.99 0.11 -16.93
C GLY A 167 -7.21 0.74 -18.09
N HIS A 168 -7.36 2.03 -18.37
CA HIS A 168 -6.62 2.72 -19.42
C HIS A 168 -5.11 2.73 -19.17
N GLU A 169 -4.34 2.41 -20.19
CA GLU A 169 -2.87 2.45 -20.12
C GLU A 169 -2.29 3.86 -20.10
N ASN A 170 -3.14 4.86 -20.40
CA ASN A 170 -2.78 6.27 -20.48
C ASN A 170 -1.59 6.51 -21.43
N ASN A 171 -1.68 5.95 -22.64
CA ASN A 171 -0.67 6.11 -23.68
C ASN A 171 -0.73 7.54 -24.27
N PRO A 172 0.30 8.40 -24.06
CA PRO A 172 0.27 9.78 -24.53
C PRO A 172 0.34 9.93 -26.06
N LYS A 173 0.54 8.82 -26.79
CA LYS A 173 0.69 8.84 -28.26
C LYS A 173 -0.62 8.61 -29.01
N VAL A 174 -1.70 8.26 -28.29
CA VAL A 174 -3.01 8.02 -28.88
C VAL A 174 -4.09 8.83 -28.15
N PRO A 175 -5.18 9.22 -28.81
CA PRO A 175 -6.35 9.80 -28.15
C PRO A 175 -6.93 8.84 -27.10
N ARG A 176 -7.55 9.36 -26.05
CA ARG A 176 -8.09 8.56 -24.94
C ARG A 176 -9.08 7.46 -25.40
N TRP A 177 -9.89 7.72 -26.40
CA TRP A 177 -10.87 6.75 -26.92
C TRP A 177 -10.25 5.61 -27.75
N GLU A 178 -8.97 5.73 -28.14
CA GLU A 178 -8.19 4.70 -28.81
C GLU A 178 -7.22 4.00 -27.87
N ASP A 179 -7.16 4.46 -26.59
CA ASP A 179 -6.23 3.92 -25.61
C ASP A 179 -6.62 2.49 -25.19
N THR A 180 -5.61 1.64 -25.08
CA THR A 180 -5.79 0.25 -24.67
C THR A 180 -6.18 0.16 -23.19
N ARG A 181 -7.01 -0.83 -22.86
CA ARG A 181 -7.33 -1.19 -21.48
C ARG A 181 -6.68 -2.51 -21.13
N SER A 182 -5.73 -2.50 -20.20
CA SER A 182 -4.97 -3.67 -19.78
C SER A 182 -5.54 -4.38 -18.57
N SER A 183 -6.54 -3.77 -17.90
CA SER A 183 -7.19 -4.33 -16.72
C SER A 183 -8.61 -3.79 -16.56
N SER A 184 -9.38 -4.38 -15.66
CA SER A 184 -10.51 -3.68 -15.05
C SER A 184 -9.99 -2.55 -14.16
N GLY A 185 -10.85 -1.61 -13.82
CA GLY A 185 -10.49 -0.51 -12.93
C GLY A 185 -11.69 0.38 -12.62
N PHE A 186 -11.43 1.41 -11.84
CA PHE A 186 -12.44 2.37 -11.39
C PHE A 186 -11.90 3.78 -11.59
N ASN A 187 -12.75 4.76 -11.36
CA ASN A 187 -12.35 6.17 -11.25
C ASN A 187 -12.20 6.54 -9.77
N PHE A 188 -10.96 6.80 -9.30
CA PHE A 188 -10.66 7.12 -7.90
C PHE A 188 -10.00 8.47 -7.73
#